data_c101c30ce844f3c66b99e16699aa6d91
#
_entry.id   c101c30ce844f3c66b99e16699aa6d91
#
_cell.length_a   1.000
_cell.length_b   1.000
_cell.length_c   1.000
_cell.angle_alpha   90.00
_cell.angle_beta   90.00
_cell.angle_gamma   90.00
#
_symmetry.space_group_name_H-M   'P 1'
#
loop_
_entity.id
_entity.type
_entity.pdbx_description
1 polymer ?
#
loop_
_entity_poly.entity_id
_entity_poly.type
_entity_poly.pdbx_seq_one_letter_code
_entity_poly.pdbx_strand_id
1 'polypeptide(L)'
;MKILYILAFAIASLFAVSADDVRNWDQIGQYNRICQESVRNLFIEEQSEALANMYAKACLKMDKVNELVVPTVMLYKTKEARENASLYSTIIFQKKMLYLALCDGVDISYLRTPKINYILSEIFDKFTERAYVKKSDTYVFTLENGERAELFIKEEEEVKKMVIAIYAGDKLSSIKIYW
;
A
#
# COMPACT_ATOMS: atom_id res chain seq x y z
N MET A 1 -42.45 16.11 16.84
CA MET A 1 -41.60 15.01 16.32
C MET A 1 -40.87 15.32 15.01
N LYS A 2 -41.46 15.96 14.00
CA LYS A 2 -40.80 16.25 12.70
C LYS A 2 -39.58 17.21 12.80
N ILE A 3 -39.58 18.16 13.73
CA ILE A 3 -38.47 19.13 13.92
C ILE A 3 -37.23 18.45 14.49
N LEU A 4 -37.37 17.44 15.35
CA LEU A 4 -36.26 16.70 15.96
C LEU A 4 -35.45 15.88 14.91
N TYR A 5 -36.13 15.33 13.89
CA TYR A 5 -35.49 14.58 12.80
C TYR A 5 -34.66 15.50 11.88
N ILE A 6 -35.10 16.72 11.63
CA ILE A 6 -34.35 17.70 10.80
C ILE A 6 -33.07 18.15 11.51
N LEU A 7 -33.11 18.34 12.83
CA LEU A 7 -31.90 18.70 13.62
C LEU A 7 -30.87 17.54 13.65
N ALA A 8 -31.35 16.29 13.78
CA ALA A 8 -30.45 15.11 13.78
C ALA A 8 -29.75 14.92 12.42
N PHE A 9 -30.43 15.21 11.31
CA PHE A 9 -29.85 15.13 9.96
C PHE A 9 -28.83 16.26 9.70
N ALA A 10 -29.06 17.45 10.22
CA ALA A 10 -28.13 18.57 10.10
C ALA A 10 -26.84 18.39 10.92
N ILE A 11 -26.91 17.66 12.05
CA ILE A 11 -25.73 17.38 12.89
C ILE A 11 -24.87 16.27 12.27
N ALA A 12 -25.46 15.30 11.59
CA ALA A 12 -24.70 14.23 10.91
C ALA A 12 -23.83 14.77 9.75
N SER A 13 -24.26 15.84 9.08
CA SER A 13 -23.47 16.47 8.01
C SER A 13 -22.27 17.29 8.50
N LEU A 14 -22.21 17.66 9.78
CA LEU A 14 -21.10 18.43 10.38
C LEU A 14 -19.83 17.62 10.63
N PHE A 15 -19.87 16.29 10.51
CA PHE A 15 -18.76 15.38 10.73
C PHE A 15 -18.33 14.60 9.47
N ALA A 16 -18.96 14.86 8.34
CA ALA A 16 -18.59 14.20 7.09
C ALA A 16 -17.29 14.81 6.55
N VAL A 17 -16.35 13.93 6.17
CA VAL A 17 -15.10 14.34 5.52
C VAL A 17 -15.43 14.99 4.17
N SER A 18 -14.87 16.15 3.90
CA SER A 18 -15.02 16.87 2.63
C SER A 18 -13.79 16.73 1.74
N ALA A 19 -13.95 17.02 0.44
CA ALA A 19 -12.84 17.06 -0.50
C ALA A 19 -11.77 18.10 -0.10
N ASP A 20 -12.18 19.21 0.51
CA ASP A 20 -11.25 20.26 0.98
C ASP A 20 -10.44 19.78 2.19
N ASP A 21 -11.03 19.01 3.09
CA ASP A 21 -10.29 18.40 4.20
C ASP A 21 -9.19 17.49 3.67
N VAL A 22 -9.50 16.63 2.67
CA VAL A 22 -8.52 15.72 2.07
C VAL A 22 -7.37 16.48 1.41
N ARG A 23 -7.66 17.56 0.66
CA ARG A 23 -6.63 18.41 0.06
C ARG A 23 -5.74 19.07 1.10
N ASN A 24 -6.34 19.61 2.18
CA ASN A 24 -5.60 20.19 3.29
C ASN A 24 -4.70 19.17 3.97
N TRP A 25 -5.21 17.95 4.24
CA TRP A 25 -4.41 16.89 4.84
C TRP A 25 -3.26 16.42 3.94
N ASP A 26 -3.45 16.37 2.61
CA ASP A 26 -2.38 16.02 1.67
C ASP A 26 -1.25 17.08 1.69
N GLN A 27 -1.61 18.39 1.73
CA GLN A 27 -0.65 19.48 1.77
C GLN A 27 0.25 19.45 3.03
N ILE A 28 -0.30 19.03 4.17
CA ILE A 28 0.42 18.95 5.44
C ILE A 28 0.91 17.54 5.79
N GLY A 29 0.78 16.57 4.85
CA GLY A 29 1.29 15.22 4.99
C GLY A 29 0.57 14.35 6.02
N GLN A 30 -0.70 14.64 6.34
CA GLN A 30 -1.51 13.85 7.27
C GLN A 30 -2.08 12.60 6.60
N TYR A 31 -1.20 11.73 6.08
CA TYR A 31 -1.56 10.53 5.32
C TYR A 31 -2.43 9.54 6.10
N ASN A 32 -2.26 9.48 7.43
CA ASN A 32 -3.09 8.65 8.30
C ASN A 32 -4.57 9.06 8.32
N ARG A 33 -4.89 10.35 8.10
CA ARG A 33 -6.26 10.84 7.96
C ARG A 33 -6.83 10.55 6.57
N ILE A 34 -6.00 10.65 5.54
CA ILE A 34 -6.43 10.41 4.15
C ILE A 34 -6.69 8.92 3.92
N CYS A 35 -5.82 8.04 4.43
CA CYS A 35 -5.96 6.59 4.25
C CYS A 35 -6.97 5.98 5.25
N GLN A 36 -8.21 6.49 5.23
CA GLN A 36 -9.34 6.06 6.06
C GLN A 36 -10.55 5.71 5.21
N GLU A 37 -11.43 4.88 5.75
CA GLU A 37 -12.65 4.44 5.06
C GLU A 37 -13.57 5.60 4.65
N SER A 38 -13.67 6.64 5.48
CA SER A 38 -14.45 7.83 5.17
C SER A 38 -14.00 8.53 3.89
N VAL A 39 -12.69 8.61 3.64
CA VAL A 39 -12.14 9.18 2.40
C VAL A 39 -12.36 8.22 1.23
N ARG A 40 -12.24 6.90 1.46
CA ARG A 40 -12.56 5.89 0.44
C ARG A 40 -14.01 6.01 -0.02
N ASN A 41 -14.94 6.14 0.90
CA ASN A 41 -16.36 6.30 0.57
C ASN A 41 -16.61 7.62 -0.19
N LEU A 42 -15.98 8.71 0.25
CA LEU A 42 -16.09 10.02 -0.40
C LEU A 42 -15.67 9.98 -1.88
N PHE A 43 -14.50 9.43 -2.21
CA PHE A 43 -14.06 9.41 -3.61
C PHE A 43 -14.88 8.45 -4.49
N ILE A 44 -15.46 7.40 -3.90
CA ILE A 44 -16.38 6.50 -4.61
C ILE A 44 -17.69 7.22 -4.90
N GLU A 45 -18.28 7.90 -3.92
CA GLU A 45 -19.54 8.65 -4.07
C GLU A 45 -19.39 9.80 -5.07
N GLU A 46 -18.29 10.56 -4.98
CA GLU A 46 -18.04 11.68 -5.90
C GLU A 46 -17.50 11.24 -7.27
N GLN A 47 -17.18 9.97 -7.49
CA GLN A 47 -16.50 9.46 -8.69
C GLN A 47 -15.25 10.28 -9.05
N SER A 48 -14.51 10.70 -8.02
CA SER A 48 -13.40 11.63 -8.12
C SER A 48 -12.05 10.91 -8.25
N GLU A 49 -11.45 10.92 -9.46
CA GLU A 49 -10.08 10.41 -9.68
C GLU A 49 -9.03 11.16 -8.85
N ALA A 50 -9.21 12.47 -8.65
CA ALA A 50 -8.26 13.28 -7.88
C ALA A 50 -8.19 12.80 -6.42
N LEU A 51 -9.34 12.61 -5.79
CA LEU A 51 -9.42 12.10 -4.41
C LEU A 51 -8.96 10.64 -4.33
N ALA A 52 -9.30 9.80 -5.31
CA ALA A 52 -8.85 8.42 -5.39
C ALA A 52 -7.30 8.34 -5.45
N ASN A 53 -6.67 9.24 -6.22
CA ASN A 53 -5.21 9.30 -6.31
C ASN A 53 -4.56 9.79 -5.01
N MET A 54 -5.12 10.82 -4.35
CA MET A 54 -4.65 11.29 -3.03
C MET A 54 -4.75 10.17 -1.99
N TYR A 55 -5.87 9.44 -1.96
CA TYR A 55 -6.07 8.29 -1.09
C TYR A 55 -5.02 7.19 -1.34
N ALA A 56 -4.84 6.76 -2.59
CA ALA A 56 -3.87 5.74 -2.95
C ALA A 56 -2.45 6.12 -2.55
N LYS A 57 -2.03 7.35 -2.87
CA LYS A 57 -0.73 7.90 -2.48
C LYS A 57 -0.53 7.87 -0.96
N ALA A 58 -1.54 8.31 -0.19
CA ALA A 58 -1.49 8.30 1.26
C ALA A 58 -1.41 6.87 1.82
N CYS A 59 -2.21 5.94 1.31
CA CYS A 59 -2.18 4.54 1.73
C CYS A 59 -0.85 3.86 1.40
N LEU A 60 -0.25 4.17 0.25
CA LEU A 60 1.09 3.68 -0.10
C LEU A 60 2.16 4.22 0.87
N LYS A 61 2.09 5.49 1.28
CA LYS A 61 2.97 6.08 2.31
C LYS A 61 2.82 5.41 3.66
N MET A 62 1.66 4.84 3.95
CA MET A 62 1.34 4.10 5.18
C MET A 62 1.58 2.58 5.05
N ASP A 63 2.15 2.12 3.94
CA ASP A 63 2.36 0.69 3.58
C ASP A 63 1.06 -0.15 3.52
N LYS A 64 -0.09 0.49 3.40
CA LYS A 64 -1.40 -0.17 3.28
C LYS A 64 -1.70 -0.57 1.83
N VAL A 65 -0.90 -1.49 1.29
CA VAL A 65 -0.96 -1.89 -0.14
C VAL A 65 -2.31 -2.45 -0.55
N ASN A 66 -3.06 -3.08 0.35
CA ASN A 66 -4.40 -3.60 0.03
C ASN A 66 -5.40 -2.47 -0.32
N GLU A 67 -5.23 -1.29 0.26
CA GLU A 67 -6.09 -0.14 0.01
C GLU A 67 -5.93 0.47 -1.40
N LEU A 68 -4.90 0.06 -2.14
CA LEU A 68 -4.65 0.52 -3.51
C LEU A 68 -5.62 -0.11 -4.54
N VAL A 69 -6.31 -1.21 -4.21
CA VAL A 69 -7.12 -1.96 -5.17
C VAL A 69 -8.26 -1.10 -5.73
N VAL A 70 -9.05 -0.48 -4.86
CA VAL A 70 -10.22 0.31 -5.27
C VAL A 70 -9.82 1.55 -6.09
N PRO A 71 -8.90 2.42 -5.62
CA PRO A 71 -8.50 3.58 -6.41
C PRO A 71 -7.85 3.20 -7.74
N THR A 72 -7.08 2.10 -7.81
CA THR A 72 -6.45 1.65 -9.05
C THR A 72 -7.46 1.45 -10.17
N VAL A 73 -8.63 0.86 -9.88
CA VAL A 73 -9.69 0.61 -10.87
C VAL A 73 -10.35 1.92 -11.33
N MET A 74 -10.37 2.94 -10.48
CA MET A 74 -11.01 4.24 -10.79
C MET A 74 -10.10 5.20 -11.60
N LEU A 75 -8.80 4.96 -11.62
CA LEU A 75 -7.80 5.84 -12.24
C LEU A 75 -7.61 5.50 -13.73
N TYR A 76 -8.38 6.13 -14.64
CA TYR A 76 -8.34 5.81 -16.09
C TYR A 76 -8.52 7.01 -17.03
N LYS A 77 -9.09 8.14 -16.58
CA LYS A 77 -9.51 9.26 -17.49
C LYS A 77 -8.30 10.05 -18.01
N THR A 78 -7.38 10.41 -17.14
CA THR A 78 -6.20 11.21 -17.49
C THR A 78 -4.96 10.35 -17.73
N LYS A 79 -3.94 10.90 -18.41
CA LYS A 79 -2.64 10.23 -18.58
C LYS A 79 -2.00 9.94 -17.22
N GLU A 80 -1.97 10.93 -16.33
CA GLU A 80 -1.43 10.80 -14.98
C GLU A 80 -2.18 9.72 -14.16
N ALA A 81 -3.51 9.70 -14.24
CA ALA A 81 -4.30 8.67 -13.57
C ALA A 81 -3.93 7.26 -14.05
N ARG A 82 -3.75 7.05 -15.35
CA ARG A 82 -3.33 5.76 -15.92
C ARG A 82 -1.92 5.37 -15.51
N GLU A 83 -0.99 6.32 -15.44
CA GLU A 83 0.38 6.09 -14.94
C GLU A 83 0.36 5.66 -13.48
N ASN A 84 -0.42 6.34 -12.63
CA ASN A 84 -0.59 5.99 -11.23
C ASN A 84 -1.31 4.63 -11.06
N ALA A 85 -2.34 4.34 -11.86
CA ALA A 85 -2.98 3.03 -11.86
C ALA A 85 -1.99 1.91 -12.20
N SER A 86 -1.13 2.12 -13.20
CA SER A 86 -0.08 1.17 -13.58
C SER A 86 0.93 0.95 -12.45
N LEU A 87 1.34 2.01 -11.77
CA LEU A 87 2.25 1.94 -10.62
C LEU A 87 1.61 1.15 -9.47
N TYR A 88 0.39 1.49 -9.07
CA TYR A 88 -0.28 0.81 -7.96
C TYR A 88 -0.60 -0.66 -8.26
N SER A 89 -1.07 -0.96 -9.47
CA SER A 89 -1.32 -2.36 -9.88
C SER A 89 -0.04 -3.19 -9.90
N THR A 90 1.09 -2.61 -10.30
CA THR A 90 2.40 -3.29 -10.24
C THR A 90 2.78 -3.62 -8.81
N ILE A 91 2.63 -2.69 -7.86
CA ILE A 91 2.92 -2.93 -6.44
C ILE A 91 2.02 -4.03 -5.85
N ILE A 92 0.71 -4.00 -6.17
CA ILE A 92 -0.23 -5.05 -5.75
C ILE A 92 0.19 -6.40 -6.32
N PHE A 93 0.53 -6.46 -7.62
CA PHE A 93 1.00 -7.67 -8.29
C PHE A 93 2.27 -8.22 -7.63
N GLN A 94 3.30 -7.39 -7.44
CA GLN A 94 4.55 -7.76 -6.79
C GLN A 94 4.31 -8.33 -5.39
N LYS A 95 3.45 -7.67 -4.59
CA LYS A 95 3.05 -8.16 -3.27
C LYS A 95 2.45 -9.57 -3.35
N LYS A 96 1.49 -9.78 -4.25
CA LYS A 96 0.78 -11.06 -4.37
C LYS A 96 1.71 -12.17 -4.86
N MET A 97 2.62 -11.87 -5.78
CA MET A 97 3.58 -12.85 -6.30
C MET A 97 4.64 -13.24 -5.27
N LEU A 98 5.18 -12.28 -4.51
CA LEU A 98 6.07 -12.60 -3.38
C LEU A 98 5.36 -13.45 -2.33
N TYR A 99 4.13 -13.11 -1.97
CA TYR A 99 3.35 -13.86 -0.99
C TYR A 99 3.10 -15.31 -1.46
N LEU A 100 2.74 -15.50 -2.73
CA LEU A 100 2.58 -16.81 -3.34
C LEU A 100 3.89 -17.63 -3.33
N ALA A 101 5.01 -17.00 -3.70
CA ALA A 101 6.32 -17.65 -3.69
C ALA A 101 6.75 -18.09 -2.29
N LEU A 102 6.51 -17.26 -1.28
CA LEU A 102 6.89 -17.56 0.10
C LEU A 102 5.99 -18.58 0.78
N CYS A 103 4.68 -18.54 0.52
CA CYS A 103 3.72 -19.44 1.17
C CYS A 103 3.64 -20.81 0.50
N ASP A 104 3.75 -20.84 -0.84
CA ASP A 104 3.44 -22.02 -1.65
C ASP A 104 4.64 -22.52 -2.48
N GLY A 105 5.80 -21.87 -2.37
CA GLY A 105 7.05 -22.28 -3.03
C GLY A 105 7.03 -22.11 -4.55
N VAL A 106 6.13 -21.28 -5.10
CA VAL A 106 6.03 -21.08 -6.56
C VAL A 106 7.24 -20.30 -7.06
N ASP A 107 7.90 -20.80 -8.11
CA ASP A 107 9.00 -20.09 -8.76
C ASP A 107 8.49 -18.88 -9.54
N ILE A 108 8.93 -17.70 -9.15
CA ILE A 108 8.61 -16.43 -9.79
C ILE A 108 9.83 -15.75 -10.44
N SER A 109 10.95 -16.47 -10.56
CA SER A 109 12.23 -15.94 -11.08
C SER A 109 12.18 -15.46 -12.54
N TYR A 110 11.16 -15.88 -13.29
CA TYR A 110 10.92 -15.45 -14.68
C TYR A 110 10.17 -14.11 -14.81
N LEU A 111 9.58 -13.62 -13.72
CA LEU A 111 8.81 -12.37 -13.76
C LEU A 111 9.72 -11.15 -13.82
N ARG A 112 9.30 -10.18 -14.59
CA ARG A 112 9.92 -8.84 -14.65
C ARG A 112 8.83 -7.79 -14.60
N THR A 113 9.07 -6.74 -13.81
CA THR A 113 8.17 -5.59 -13.65
C THR A 113 8.93 -4.29 -13.83
N PRO A 114 8.24 -3.17 -14.11
CA PRO A 114 8.88 -1.86 -14.07
C PRO A 114 9.50 -1.59 -12.69
N LYS A 115 10.68 -0.97 -12.66
CA LYS A 115 11.30 -0.52 -11.39
C LYS A 115 10.48 0.60 -10.77
N ILE A 116 10.15 0.44 -9.49
CA ILE A 116 9.40 1.43 -8.71
C ILE A 116 10.22 1.76 -7.46
N ASN A 117 10.34 3.05 -7.15
CA ASN A 117 11.00 3.49 -5.92
C ASN A 117 10.11 3.21 -4.69
N TYR A 118 10.03 1.94 -4.34
CA TYR A 118 9.28 1.43 -3.20
C TYR A 118 9.94 0.14 -2.69
N ILE A 119 10.08 0.00 -1.39
CA ILE A 119 10.83 -1.11 -0.77
C ILE A 119 10.38 -2.50 -1.24
N LEU A 120 9.08 -2.72 -1.35
CA LEU A 120 8.54 -4.01 -1.80
C LEU A 120 8.93 -4.30 -3.25
N SER A 121 9.02 -3.28 -4.11
CA SER A 121 9.47 -3.43 -5.49
C SER A 121 10.96 -3.81 -5.56
N GLU A 122 11.81 -3.15 -4.76
CA GLU A 122 13.23 -3.51 -4.67
C GLU A 122 13.42 -4.96 -4.19
N ILE A 123 12.68 -5.37 -3.17
CA ILE A 123 12.71 -6.76 -2.68
C ILE A 123 12.20 -7.74 -3.75
N PHE A 124 11.14 -7.39 -4.48
CA PHE A 124 10.63 -8.22 -5.57
C PHE A 124 11.66 -8.43 -6.68
N ASP A 125 12.30 -7.36 -7.14
CA ASP A 125 13.32 -7.44 -8.18
C ASP A 125 14.49 -8.31 -7.72
N LYS A 126 15.04 -8.07 -6.53
CA LYS A 126 16.12 -8.89 -5.97
C LYS A 126 15.70 -10.36 -5.74
N PHE A 127 14.45 -10.61 -5.36
CA PHE A 127 13.93 -11.97 -5.19
C PHE A 127 13.86 -12.72 -6.52
N THR A 128 13.32 -12.08 -7.56
CA THR A 128 13.21 -12.69 -8.90
C THR A 128 14.57 -12.87 -9.58
N GLU A 129 15.54 -12.02 -9.28
CA GLU A 129 16.94 -12.13 -9.72
C GLU A 129 17.76 -13.12 -8.89
N ARG A 130 17.18 -13.70 -7.83
CA ARG A 130 17.88 -14.55 -6.85
C ARG A 130 19.08 -13.88 -6.17
N ALA A 131 19.04 -12.54 -6.07
CA ALA A 131 20.07 -11.71 -5.42
C ALA A 131 19.86 -11.66 -3.90
N TYR A 132 19.83 -12.82 -3.26
CA TYR A 132 19.65 -12.99 -1.82
C TYR A 132 20.51 -14.14 -1.26
N VAL A 133 20.69 -14.13 0.07
CA VAL A 133 21.18 -15.28 0.83
C VAL A 133 20.00 -15.87 1.60
N LYS A 134 19.69 -17.16 1.35
CA LYS A 134 18.66 -17.86 2.12
C LYS A 134 19.25 -18.45 3.40
N LYS A 135 18.68 -18.10 4.55
CA LYS A 135 19.02 -18.64 5.88
C LYS A 135 17.76 -19.27 6.47
N SER A 136 17.66 -20.59 6.48
CA SER A 136 16.44 -21.31 6.85
C SER A 136 15.24 -20.80 6.00
N ASP A 137 14.22 -20.25 6.62
CA ASP A 137 13.01 -19.72 5.94
C ASP A 137 13.05 -18.21 5.72
N THR A 138 14.22 -17.58 5.93
CA THR A 138 14.43 -16.15 5.76
C THR A 138 15.31 -15.86 4.55
N TYR A 139 14.88 -14.93 3.71
CA TYR A 139 15.64 -14.41 2.58
C TYR A 139 16.29 -13.08 2.99
N VAL A 140 17.61 -13.00 2.91
CA VAL A 140 18.40 -11.84 3.33
C VAL A 140 18.92 -11.11 2.10
N PHE A 141 18.65 -9.81 2.02
CA PHE A 141 19.03 -8.93 0.92
C PHE A 141 19.95 -7.82 1.39
N THR A 142 20.80 -7.33 0.50
CA THR A 142 21.46 -6.03 0.62
C THR A 142 20.70 -5.05 -0.28
N LEU A 143 20.15 -3.97 0.30
CA LEU A 143 19.41 -2.93 -0.40
C LEU A 143 20.35 -1.98 -1.16
N GLU A 144 19.81 -1.20 -2.11
CA GLU A 144 20.59 -0.24 -2.89
C GLU A 144 21.25 0.84 -2.02
N ASN A 145 20.63 1.20 -0.89
CA ASN A 145 21.19 2.14 0.08
C ASN A 145 22.21 1.50 1.07
N GLY A 146 22.54 0.22 0.89
CA GLY A 146 23.46 -0.53 1.75
C GLY A 146 22.84 -1.11 3.02
N GLU A 147 21.56 -0.87 3.30
CA GLU A 147 20.87 -1.50 4.42
C GLU A 147 20.61 -3.00 4.14
N ARG A 148 20.40 -3.75 5.22
CA ARG A 148 20.03 -5.17 5.14
C ARG A 148 18.53 -5.30 5.28
N ALA A 149 17.89 -6.10 4.40
CA ALA A 149 16.49 -6.48 4.53
C ALA A 149 16.35 -8.00 4.71
N GLU A 150 15.39 -8.40 5.51
CA GLU A 150 15.00 -9.79 5.73
C GLU A 150 13.53 -9.98 5.35
N LEU A 151 13.28 -10.95 4.47
CA LEU A 151 11.93 -11.32 4.01
C LEU A 151 11.61 -12.72 4.51
N PHE A 152 10.49 -12.85 5.19
CA PHE A 152 10.04 -14.13 5.75
C PHE A 152 8.52 -14.16 5.97
N ILE A 153 7.97 -15.35 6.21
CA ILE A 153 6.58 -15.52 6.65
C ILE A 153 6.54 -15.64 8.17
N LYS A 154 5.66 -14.87 8.79
CA LYS A 154 5.24 -15.02 10.19
C LYS A 154 3.79 -15.47 10.22
N GLU A 155 3.50 -16.53 10.95
CA GLU A 155 2.13 -16.99 11.16
C GLU A 155 1.60 -16.45 12.49
N GLU A 156 0.44 -15.79 12.44
CA GLU A 156 -0.27 -15.27 13.60
C GLU A 156 -1.76 -15.60 13.45
N GLU A 157 -2.35 -16.27 14.44
CA GLU A 157 -3.79 -16.61 14.46
C GLU A 157 -4.25 -17.28 13.14
N GLU A 158 -3.49 -18.27 12.66
CA GLU A 158 -3.72 -18.99 11.39
C GLU A 158 -3.58 -18.14 10.12
N VAL A 159 -3.18 -16.86 10.24
CA VAL A 159 -2.91 -15.98 9.10
C VAL A 159 -1.42 -15.89 8.85
N LYS A 160 -1.00 -16.28 7.66
CA LYS A 160 0.37 -16.08 7.19
C LYS A 160 0.57 -14.61 6.82
N LYS A 161 1.57 -13.96 7.40
CA LYS A 161 1.94 -12.57 7.13
C LYS A 161 3.33 -12.54 6.52
N MET A 162 3.47 -11.90 5.37
CA MET A 162 4.77 -11.61 4.76
C MET A 162 5.38 -10.41 5.46
N VAL A 163 6.58 -10.57 5.98
CA VAL A 163 7.30 -9.54 6.75
C VAL A 163 8.56 -9.14 6.00
N ILE A 164 8.80 -7.83 5.87
CA ILE A 164 10.06 -7.23 5.45
C ILE A 164 10.60 -6.46 6.66
N ALA A 165 11.68 -6.97 7.27
CA ALA A 165 12.39 -6.30 8.35
C ALA A 165 13.65 -5.62 7.78
N ILE A 166 13.84 -4.33 8.03
CA ILE A 166 14.94 -3.52 7.49
C ILE A 166 15.88 -3.12 8.64
N TYR A 167 17.18 -3.28 8.41
CA TYR A 167 18.21 -3.04 9.41
C TYR A 167 19.26 -2.04 8.90
N ALA A 168 19.51 -1.01 9.68
CA ALA A 168 20.66 -0.12 9.54
C ALA A 168 21.82 -0.67 10.42
N GLY A 169 22.80 -1.34 9.81
CA GLY A 169 23.76 -2.17 10.53
C GLY A 169 23.05 -3.32 11.25
N ASP A 170 23.26 -3.44 12.57
CA ASP A 170 22.59 -4.46 13.40
C ASP A 170 21.28 -3.98 14.04
N LYS A 171 20.92 -2.70 13.86
CA LYS A 171 19.73 -2.11 14.46
C LYS A 171 18.54 -2.22 13.53
N LEU A 172 17.43 -2.80 14.02
CA LEU A 172 16.15 -2.80 13.31
C LEU A 172 15.66 -1.37 13.10
N SER A 173 15.53 -0.96 11.84
CA SER A 173 15.09 0.38 11.41
C SER A 173 13.59 0.44 11.16
N SER A 174 13.03 -0.55 10.46
CA SER A 174 11.59 -0.61 10.22
C SER A 174 11.10 -2.04 9.94
N ILE A 175 9.80 -2.25 10.11
CA ILE A 175 9.11 -3.49 9.75
C ILE A 175 7.91 -3.15 8.88
N LYS A 176 7.76 -3.88 7.76
CA LYS A 176 6.61 -3.82 6.88
C LYS A 176 5.92 -5.17 6.91
N ILE A 177 4.59 -5.19 7.02
CA ILE A 177 3.78 -6.41 7.13
C ILE A 177 2.70 -6.40 6.08
N TYR A 178 2.59 -7.51 5.33
CA TYR A 178 1.64 -7.68 4.23
C TYR A 178 0.93 -9.04 4.31
N TRP A 179 -0.34 -9.09 3.87
CA TRP A 179 -1.13 -10.32 3.73
C TRP A 179 -2.15 -10.22 2.58
#